data_85ee7f5b92b9eeb33543e02ed1bf465f
#
_entry.id   85ee7f5b92b9eeb33543e02ed1bf465f
#
_cell.length_a   1.000
_cell.length_b   1.000
_cell.length_c   1.000
_cell.angle_alpha   90.00
_cell.angle_beta   90.00
_cell.angle_gamma   90.00
#
_symmetry.space_group_name_H-M   'P 1'
#
loop_
_entity.id
_entity.type
_entity.pdbx_description
1 polymer ?
#
loop_
_entity_poly.entity_id
_entity_poly.type
_entity_poly.pdbx_seq_one_letter_code
_entity_poly.pdbx_strand_id
1 'polypeptide(L)'
;MPKNTVLPQRIQSRVRMVYRRAQEAGLAIGRPRKVLEAASVYAVCRMEGVPLTLDEVAKLYGYAKPPIARTYRVLARRVGLRPAVQKPEDYILRHKGRLGRKVAEKALEILSTCNAVGRKPAAVAAAAAYLASNGRLRLNRLAKIFLTTTVTIRTHVKWLRMQAAQAASAIPVAEMVSK
;
A
#
# COMPACT_ATOMS: atom_id res chain seq x y z
N MET A 1 12.98 -18.36 -0.97
CA MET A 1 12.77 -16.90 -1.17
C MET A 1 13.56 -16.46 -2.39
N PRO A 2 13.04 -15.56 -3.23
CA PRO A 2 13.80 -15.04 -4.37
C PRO A 2 15.02 -14.26 -3.88
N LYS A 3 16.17 -14.47 -4.55
CA LYS A 3 17.48 -13.92 -4.16
C LYS A 3 17.55 -12.39 -4.06
N ASN A 4 16.57 -11.67 -4.59
CA ASN A 4 16.53 -10.19 -4.65
C ASN A 4 15.62 -9.51 -3.61
N THR A 5 15.08 -10.24 -2.63
CA THR A 5 14.24 -9.63 -1.60
C THR A 5 15.07 -9.40 -0.35
N VAL A 6 15.69 -8.24 -0.25
CA VAL A 6 16.35 -7.80 0.99
C VAL A 6 15.26 -7.36 1.98
N LEU A 7 14.56 -8.32 2.55
CA LEU A 7 13.72 -8.08 3.72
C LEU A 7 14.60 -8.11 4.97
N PRO A 8 14.37 -7.22 5.95
CA PRO A 8 15.08 -7.28 7.23
C PRO A 8 15.03 -8.70 7.85
N GLN A 9 16.10 -9.11 8.51
CA GLN A 9 16.22 -10.46 9.06
C GLN A 9 15.05 -10.84 9.99
N ARG A 10 14.56 -9.86 10.78
CA ARG A 10 13.37 -10.01 11.62
C ARG A 10 12.13 -10.41 10.81
N ILE A 11 11.92 -9.82 9.63
CA ILE A 11 10.79 -10.15 8.77
C ILE A 11 10.97 -11.54 8.17
N GLN A 12 12.17 -11.88 7.75
CA GLN A 12 12.48 -13.21 7.19
C GLN A 12 12.21 -14.35 8.18
N SER A 13 12.57 -14.20 9.46
CA SER A 13 12.30 -15.20 10.49
C SER A 13 10.80 -15.36 10.73
N ARG A 14 10.05 -14.26 10.78
CA ARG A 14 8.57 -14.30 10.89
C ARG A 14 7.91 -14.94 9.68
N VAL A 15 8.41 -14.68 8.48
CA VAL A 15 7.90 -15.34 7.25
C VAL A 15 8.09 -16.83 7.33
N ARG A 16 9.26 -17.31 7.79
CA ARG A 16 9.50 -18.75 7.98
C ARG A 16 8.54 -19.36 8.98
N MET A 17 8.26 -18.68 10.08
CA MET A 17 7.30 -19.13 11.09
C MET A 17 5.87 -19.20 10.54
N VAL A 18 5.41 -18.16 9.85
CA VAL A 18 4.06 -18.15 9.24
C VAL A 18 3.94 -19.22 8.16
N TYR A 19 4.99 -19.42 7.34
CA TYR A 19 5.03 -20.46 6.32
C TYR A 19 4.92 -21.86 6.95
N ARG A 20 5.65 -22.14 8.04
CA ARG A 20 5.57 -23.43 8.77
C ARG A 20 4.15 -23.66 9.30
N ARG A 21 3.56 -22.68 9.99
CA ARG A 21 2.16 -22.76 10.45
C ARG A 21 1.16 -23.00 9.31
N ALA A 22 1.42 -22.43 8.14
CA ALA A 22 0.60 -22.66 6.96
C ALA A 22 0.71 -24.12 6.48
N GLN A 23 1.90 -24.73 6.54
CA GLN A 23 2.09 -26.14 6.21
C GLN A 23 1.39 -27.07 7.22
N GLU A 24 1.54 -26.80 8.51
CA GLU A 24 0.87 -27.53 9.60
C GLU A 24 -0.67 -27.44 9.47
N ALA A 25 -1.19 -26.30 8.99
CA ALA A 25 -2.62 -26.11 8.69
C ALA A 25 -3.07 -26.76 7.36
N GLY A 26 -2.21 -27.54 6.70
CA GLY A 26 -2.53 -28.24 5.44
C GLY A 26 -2.63 -27.33 4.21
N LEU A 27 -2.18 -26.08 4.28
CA LEU A 27 -2.29 -25.12 3.16
C LEU A 27 -1.27 -25.36 2.05
N ALA A 28 -0.29 -26.26 2.24
CA ALA A 28 0.66 -26.65 1.22
C ALA A 28 0.04 -27.61 0.17
N ILE A 29 -1.01 -28.36 0.56
CA ILE A 29 -1.64 -29.34 -0.31
C ILE A 29 -2.37 -28.63 -1.45
N GLY A 30 -2.11 -29.05 -2.69
CA GLY A 30 -2.75 -28.52 -3.89
C GLY A 30 -2.34 -27.08 -4.26
N ARG A 31 -1.28 -26.51 -3.65
CA ARG A 31 -0.77 -25.18 -3.94
C ARG A 31 0.71 -25.19 -4.32
N PRO A 32 1.11 -24.43 -5.36
CA PRO A 32 2.52 -24.24 -5.67
C PRO A 32 3.26 -23.63 -4.47
N ARG A 33 4.43 -24.19 -4.13
CA ARG A 33 5.27 -23.71 -3.02
C ARG A 33 5.52 -22.19 -3.08
N LYS A 34 5.85 -21.67 -4.26
CA LYS A 34 6.10 -20.23 -4.49
C LYS A 34 4.88 -19.34 -4.13
N VAL A 35 3.66 -19.83 -4.38
CA VAL A 35 2.43 -19.11 -4.05
C VAL A 35 2.22 -19.03 -2.54
N LEU A 36 2.48 -20.12 -1.81
CA LEU A 36 2.38 -20.13 -0.35
C LEU A 36 3.47 -19.27 0.29
N GLU A 37 4.71 -19.31 -0.22
CA GLU A 37 5.79 -18.44 0.23
C GLU A 37 5.44 -16.95 -0.01
N ALA A 38 4.97 -16.60 -1.20
CA ALA A 38 4.56 -15.25 -1.55
C ALA A 38 3.42 -14.74 -0.66
N ALA A 39 2.41 -15.59 -0.40
CA ALA A 39 1.31 -15.27 0.51
C ALA A 39 1.79 -15.05 1.95
N SER A 40 2.76 -15.84 2.42
CA SER A 40 3.36 -15.70 3.75
C SER A 40 4.18 -14.42 3.88
N VAL A 41 4.96 -14.04 2.86
CA VAL A 41 5.67 -12.76 2.83
C VAL A 41 4.69 -11.60 2.89
N TYR A 42 3.66 -11.63 2.04
CA TYR A 42 2.64 -10.60 2.04
C TYR A 42 1.93 -10.48 3.39
N ALA A 43 1.58 -11.61 4.00
CA ALA A 43 0.93 -11.66 5.31
C ALA A 43 1.79 -11.00 6.39
N VAL A 44 3.07 -11.35 6.48
CA VAL A 44 4.00 -10.79 7.49
C VAL A 44 4.23 -9.31 7.25
N CYS A 45 4.44 -8.88 6.00
CA CYS A 45 4.57 -7.45 5.69
C CYS A 45 3.32 -6.66 6.11
N ARG A 46 2.12 -7.23 5.93
CA ARG A 46 0.87 -6.64 6.40
C ARG A 46 0.79 -6.55 7.93
N MET A 47 1.29 -7.55 8.64
CA MET A 47 1.31 -7.55 10.12
C MET A 47 2.32 -6.55 10.69
N GLU A 48 3.47 -6.39 10.02
CA GLU A 48 4.55 -5.48 10.43
C GLU A 48 4.34 -4.02 9.94
N GLY A 49 3.21 -3.73 9.28
CA GLY A 49 2.96 -2.39 8.73
C GLY A 49 3.85 -2.04 7.54
N VAL A 50 4.59 -3.00 6.97
CA VAL A 50 5.43 -2.76 5.78
C VAL A 50 4.52 -2.57 4.57
N PRO A 51 4.56 -1.40 3.90
CA PRO A 51 3.67 -1.08 2.80
C PRO A 51 4.09 -1.80 1.50
N LEU A 52 3.83 -3.11 1.43
CA LEU A 52 4.09 -3.96 0.28
C LEU A 52 2.76 -4.31 -0.40
N THR A 53 2.64 -4.06 -1.70
CA THR A 53 1.44 -4.39 -2.46
C THR A 53 1.46 -5.84 -2.95
N LEU A 54 0.27 -6.41 -3.20
CA LEU A 54 0.17 -7.74 -3.84
C LEU A 54 0.79 -7.76 -5.25
N ASP A 55 0.76 -6.64 -5.96
CA ASP A 55 1.37 -6.50 -7.28
C ASP A 55 2.90 -6.57 -7.20
N GLU A 56 3.51 -6.00 -6.15
CA GLU A 56 4.95 -6.12 -5.89
C GLU A 56 5.34 -7.55 -5.56
N VAL A 57 4.57 -8.21 -4.69
CA VAL A 57 4.82 -9.60 -4.34
C VAL A 57 4.66 -10.51 -5.55
N ALA A 58 3.64 -10.31 -6.37
CA ALA A 58 3.43 -11.06 -7.60
C ALA A 58 4.63 -10.94 -8.55
N LYS A 59 5.12 -9.71 -8.76
CA LYS A 59 6.33 -9.43 -9.54
C LYS A 59 7.57 -10.12 -8.98
N LEU A 60 7.76 -10.01 -7.66
CA LEU A 60 8.93 -10.55 -6.96
C LEU A 60 9.04 -12.06 -7.07
N TYR A 61 7.91 -12.76 -7.01
CA TYR A 61 7.85 -14.23 -7.10
C TYR A 61 7.67 -14.74 -8.53
N GLY A 62 7.47 -13.85 -9.53
CA GLY A 62 7.18 -14.22 -10.90
C GLY A 62 5.90 -15.03 -11.02
N TYR A 63 4.87 -14.69 -10.24
CA TYR A 63 3.62 -15.42 -10.19
C TYR A 63 2.40 -14.49 -10.34
N ALA A 64 1.28 -15.02 -10.84
CA ALA A 64 0.06 -14.24 -10.97
C ALA A 64 -0.50 -13.79 -9.62
N LYS A 65 -1.03 -12.57 -9.54
CA LYS A 65 -1.61 -11.99 -8.32
C LYS A 65 -2.82 -12.74 -7.75
N PRO A 66 -3.79 -13.24 -8.56
CA PRO A 66 -5.00 -13.85 -8.03
C PRO A 66 -4.77 -15.07 -7.14
N PRO A 67 -3.89 -16.05 -7.49
CA PRO A 67 -3.61 -17.19 -6.63
C PRO A 67 -2.93 -16.77 -5.30
N ILE A 68 -2.02 -15.79 -5.32
CA ILE A 68 -1.39 -15.27 -4.11
C ILE A 68 -2.44 -14.61 -3.19
N ALA A 69 -3.33 -13.80 -3.76
CA ALA A 69 -4.39 -13.12 -3.01
C ALA A 69 -5.38 -14.11 -2.38
N ARG A 70 -5.75 -15.17 -3.11
CA ARG A 70 -6.62 -16.24 -2.59
C ARG A 70 -5.94 -16.99 -1.45
N THR A 71 -4.69 -17.40 -1.65
CA THR A 71 -3.90 -18.11 -0.63
C THR A 71 -3.71 -17.26 0.61
N TYR A 72 -3.40 -15.97 0.48
CA TYR A 72 -3.30 -15.05 1.60
C TYR A 72 -4.60 -14.97 2.42
N ARG A 73 -5.77 -14.87 1.77
CA ARG A 73 -7.05 -14.81 2.49
C ARG A 73 -7.35 -16.08 3.30
N VAL A 74 -7.02 -17.25 2.74
CA VAL A 74 -7.18 -18.53 3.44
C VAL A 74 -6.17 -18.64 4.57
N LEU A 75 -4.90 -18.27 4.32
CA LEU A 75 -3.83 -18.26 5.31
C LEU A 75 -4.20 -17.35 6.50
N ALA A 76 -4.62 -16.13 6.24
CA ALA A 76 -4.99 -15.16 7.27
C ALA A 76 -6.09 -15.69 8.19
N ARG A 77 -7.10 -16.36 7.62
CA ARG A 77 -8.19 -16.98 8.38
C ARG A 77 -7.73 -18.21 9.18
N ARG A 78 -7.04 -19.15 8.53
CA ARG A 78 -6.64 -20.42 9.16
C ARG A 78 -5.61 -20.24 10.27
N VAL A 79 -4.69 -19.30 10.11
CA VAL A 79 -3.60 -19.04 11.08
C VAL A 79 -3.96 -17.90 12.05
N GLY A 80 -5.15 -17.28 11.90
CA GLY A 80 -5.62 -16.21 12.77
C GLY A 80 -4.77 -14.92 12.69
N LEU A 81 -4.27 -14.58 11.51
CA LEU A 81 -3.43 -13.39 11.34
C LEU A 81 -4.28 -12.10 11.41
N ARG A 82 -3.79 -11.11 12.15
CA ARG A 82 -4.39 -9.77 12.23
C ARG A 82 -3.51 -8.76 11.48
N PRO A 83 -3.80 -8.46 10.22
CA PRO A 83 -3.00 -7.52 9.45
C PRO A 83 -3.22 -6.08 9.94
N ALA A 84 -2.16 -5.31 10.03
CA ALA A 84 -2.25 -3.88 10.28
C ALA A 84 -2.93 -3.15 9.10
N VAL A 85 -3.63 -2.06 9.41
CA VAL A 85 -4.19 -1.17 8.38
C VAL A 85 -3.04 -0.40 7.75
N GLN A 86 -2.86 -0.55 6.44
CA GLN A 86 -1.87 0.22 5.69
C GLN A 86 -2.44 1.58 5.34
N LYS A 87 -1.67 2.63 5.60
CA LYS A 87 -2.04 4.02 5.31
C LYS A 87 -1.37 4.50 4.02
N PRO A 88 -1.96 5.46 3.29
CA PRO A 88 -1.31 6.06 2.11
C PRO A 88 0.04 6.69 2.44
N GLU A 89 0.19 7.27 3.64
CA GLU A 89 1.42 7.91 4.12
C GLU A 89 2.60 6.94 4.15
N ASP A 90 2.36 5.67 4.54
CA ASP A 90 3.41 4.64 4.59
C ASP A 90 4.04 4.42 3.21
N TYR A 91 3.22 4.50 2.14
CA TYR A 91 3.69 4.38 0.76
C TYR A 91 4.48 5.61 0.31
N ILE A 92 4.11 6.82 0.74
CA ILE A 92 4.89 8.04 0.47
C ILE A 92 6.25 7.96 1.14
N LEU A 93 6.29 7.60 2.43
CA LEU A 93 7.54 7.46 3.19
C LEU A 93 8.47 6.41 2.57
N ARG A 94 7.93 5.27 2.18
CA ARG A 94 8.70 4.21 1.50
C ARG A 94 9.32 4.67 0.19
N HIS A 95 8.63 5.50 -0.57
CA HIS A 95 9.09 5.97 -1.88
C HIS A 95 9.70 7.38 -1.85
N LYS A 96 9.95 7.95 -0.67
CA LYS A 96 10.50 9.32 -0.48
C LYS A 96 11.71 9.60 -1.36
N GLY A 97 12.66 8.66 -1.44
CA GLY A 97 13.86 8.80 -2.28
C GLY A 97 13.58 8.89 -3.78
N ARG A 98 12.50 8.26 -4.27
CA ARG A 98 12.10 8.30 -5.69
C ARG A 98 11.24 9.52 -6.04
N LEU A 99 10.52 10.04 -5.06
CA LEU A 99 9.62 11.20 -5.21
C LEU A 99 10.37 12.52 -5.05
N GLY A 100 11.43 12.54 -4.24
CA GLY A 100 12.11 13.73 -3.77
C GLY A 100 11.48 14.28 -2.48
N ARG A 101 12.33 14.87 -1.61
CA ARG A 101 11.94 15.30 -0.26
C ARG A 101 10.75 16.26 -0.26
N LYS A 102 10.81 17.34 -1.04
CA LYS A 102 9.77 18.39 -1.11
C LYS A 102 8.40 17.82 -1.55
N VAL A 103 8.40 16.92 -2.56
CA VAL A 103 7.17 16.28 -3.04
C VAL A 103 6.59 15.35 -1.99
N ALA A 104 7.43 14.58 -1.29
CA ALA A 104 6.97 13.68 -0.25
C ALA A 104 6.33 14.43 0.93
N GLU A 105 6.97 15.50 1.41
CA GLU A 105 6.45 16.35 2.49
C GLU A 105 5.09 16.95 2.12
N LYS A 106 4.97 17.57 0.95
CA LYS A 106 3.71 18.14 0.47
C LYS A 106 2.63 17.09 0.21
N ALA A 107 3.01 15.87 -0.20
CA ALA A 107 2.07 14.77 -0.36
C ALA A 107 1.51 14.29 1.00
N LEU A 108 2.33 14.27 2.05
CA LEU A 108 1.89 13.96 3.41
C LEU A 108 0.93 15.02 3.95
N GLU A 109 1.19 16.30 3.69
CA GLU A 109 0.27 17.40 4.03
C GLU A 109 -1.11 17.21 3.36
N ILE A 110 -1.14 16.89 2.06
CA ILE A 110 -2.39 16.61 1.35
C ILE A 110 -3.13 15.42 1.95
N LEU A 111 -2.41 14.39 2.38
CA LEU A 111 -3.02 13.18 2.96
C LEU A 111 -3.56 13.42 4.37
N SER A 112 -2.95 14.31 5.17
CA SER A 112 -3.39 14.61 6.54
C SER A 112 -4.79 15.25 6.58
N THR A 113 -5.22 15.91 5.50
CA THR A 113 -6.54 16.54 5.39
C THR A 113 -7.62 15.63 4.79
N CYS A 114 -7.28 14.38 4.44
CA CYS A 114 -8.17 13.49 3.70
C CYS A 114 -8.49 12.21 4.46
N ASN A 115 -9.77 11.77 4.41
CA ASN A 115 -10.16 10.47 4.93
C ASN A 115 -10.14 9.41 3.79
N ALA A 116 -9.08 8.61 3.75
CA ALA A 116 -8.86 7.61 2.69
C ALA A 116 -9.43 6.21 3.01
N VAL A 117 -10.31 6.08 4.01
CA VAL A 117 -10.92 4.81 4.40
C VAL A 117 -11.64 4.14 3.20
N GLY A 118 -11.46 2.83 3.05
CA GLY A 118 -12.06 2.04 1.97
C GLY A 118 -11.38 2.18 0.60
N ARG A 119 -10.33 3.01 0.46
CA ARG A 119 -9.61 3.19 -0.80
C ARG A 119 -8.27 2.45 -0.81
N LYS A 120 -7.76 2.14 -2.02
CA LYS A 120 -6.45 1.48 -2.18
C LYS A 120 -5.32 2.45 -1.77
N PRO A 121 -4.59 2.21 -0.66
CA PRO A 121 -3.65 3.19 -0.10
C PRO A 121 -2.55 3.61 -1.07
N ALA A 122 -1.95 2.65 -1.80
CA ALA A 122 -0.93 2.94 -2.80
C ALA A 122 -1.41 3.86 -3.94
N ALA A 123 -2.68 3.74 -4.33
CA ALA A 123 -3.26 4.57 -5.39
C ALA A 123 -3.55 5.99 -4.90
N VAL A 124 -4.02 6.12 -3.66
CA VAL A 124 -4.22 7.42 -3.00
C VAL A 124 -2.87 8.13 -2.82
N ALA A 125 -1.85 7.41 -2.35
CA ALA A 125 -0.48 7.93 -2.24
C ALA A 125 0.07 8.44 -3.59
N ALA A 126 -0.13 7.66 -4.67
CA ALA A 126 0.28 8.08 -6.01
C ALA A 126 -0.42 9.36 -6.48
N ALA A 127 -1.72 9.50 -6.17
CA ALA A 127 -2.50 10.69 -6.50
C ALA A 127 -2.05 11.91 -5.68
N ALA A 128 -1.78 11.74 -4.39
CA ALA A 128 -1.22 12.80 -3.53
C ALA A 128 0.15 13.27 -4.03
N ALA A 129 1.04 12.33 -4.41
CA ALA A 129 2.34 12.67 -4.99
C ALA A 129 2.22 13.41 -6.33
N TYR A 130 1.23 13.07 -7.17
CA TYR A 130 0.95 13.80 -8.40
C TYR A 130 0.56 15.25 -8.12
N LEU A 131 -0.38 15.47 -7.21
CA LEU A 131 -0.82 16.81 -6.81
C LEU A 131 0.31 17.59 -6.16
N ALA A 132 1.07 16.99 -5.24
CA ALA A 132 2.21 17.61 -4.57
C ALA A 132 3.31 18.06 -5.54
N SER A 133 3.47 17.35 -6.65
CA SER A 133 4.43 17.71 -7.71
C SER A 133 3.92 18.78 -8.67
N ASN A 134 2.69 19.29 -8.53
CA ASN A 134 2.00 20.14 -9.49
C ASN A 134 2.05 19.59 -10.93
N GLY A 135 1.89 18.26 -11.08
CA GLY A 135 1.93 17.57 -12.37
C GLY A 135 3.33 17.37 -12.97
N ARG A 136 4.42 17.83 -12.31
CA ARG A 136 5.80 17.64 -12.81
C ARG A 136 6.20 16.17 -12.86
N LEU A 137 5.70 15.34 -11.93
CA LEU A 137 5.87 13.89 -11.99
C LEU A 137 4.83 13.30 -12.95
N ARG A 138 5.32 12.71 -14.05
CA ARG A 138 4.45 12.09 -15.05
C ARG A 138 3.67 10.92 -14.44
N LEU A 139 2.38 10.81 -14.79
CA LEU A 139 1.48 9.75 -14.32
C LEU A 139 2.06 8.34 -14.55
N ASN A 140 2.69 8.10 -15.72
CA ASN A 140 3.32 6.81 -16.03
C ASN A 140 4.47 6.48 -15.07
N ARG A 141 5.25 7.47 -14.64
CA ARG A 141 6.32 7.27 -13.65
C ARG A 141 5.73 6.88 -12.29
N LEU A 142 4.70 7.59 -11.83
CA LEU A 142 4.01 7.29 -10.58
C LEU A 142 3.31 5.93 -10.64
N ALA A 143 2.69 5.59 -11.76
CA ALA A 143 2.07 4.28 -11.97
C ALA A 143 3.09 3.13 -11.81
N LYS A 144 4.32 3.30 -12.31
CA LYS A 144 5.42 2.34 -12.13
C LYS A 144 5.93 2.28 -10.68
N ILE A 145 6.05 3.43 -9.99
CA ILE A 145 6.53 3.50 -8.60
C ILE A 145 5.55 2.81 -7.65
N PHE A 146 4.26 3.13 -7.76
CA PHE A 146 3.21 2.65 -6.85
C PHE A 146 2.49 1.39 -7.33
N LEU A 147 2.92 0.80 -8.45
CA LEU A 147 2.31 -0.37 -9.10
C LEU A 147 0.78 -0.24 -9.19
N THR A 148 0.35 0.83 -9.82
CA THR A 148 -1.05 1.16 -10.10
C THR A 148 -1.20 1.59 -11.57
N THR A 149 -2.41 1.94 -12.00
CA THR A 149 -2.65 2.43 -13.36
C THR A 149 -2.81 3.95 -13.37
N THR A 150 -2.50 4.58 -14.51
CA THR A 150 -2.70 6.03 -14.70
C THR A 150 -4.18 6.42 -14.56
N VAL A 151 -5.09 5.54 -14.98
CA VAL A 151 -6.55 5.73 -14.83
C VAL A 151 -6.91 5.79 -13.34
N THR A 152 -6.42 4.82 -12.55
CA THR A 152 -6.65 4.78 -11.10
C THR A 152 -6.10 6.03 -10.43
N ILE A 153 -4.91 6.50 -10.81
CA ILE A 153 -4.34 7.73 -10.26
C ILE A 153 -5.25 8.93 -10.57
N ARG A 154 -5.69 9.10 -11.82
CA ARG A 154 -6.59 10.21 -12.21
C ARG A 154 -7.90 10.21 -11.42
N THR A 155 -8.49 9.04 -11.20
CA THR A 155 -9.72 8.89 -10.38
C THR A 155 -9.49 9.38 -8.95
N HIS A 156 -8.35 9.01 -8.34
CA HIS A 156 -8.04 9.44 -6.98
C HIS A 156 -7.60 10.92 -6.91
N VAL A 157 -7.00 11.47 -7.96
CA VAL A 157 -6.71 12.92 -8.06
C VAL A 157 -8.01 13.74 -8.05
N LYS A 158 -9.01 13.32 -8.84
CA LYS A 158 -10.33 13.98 -8.82
C LYS A 158 -10.94 13.93 -7.42
N TRP A 159 -10.90 12.76 -6.80
CA TRP A 159 -11.42 12.57 -5.45
C TRP A 159 -10.68 13.42 -4.40
N LEU A 160 -9.35 13.47 -4.40
CA LEU A 160 -8.57 14.32 -3.47
C LEU A 160 -8.89 15.80 -3.63
N ARG A 161 -9.08 16.29 -4.87
CA ARG A 161 -9.50 17.66 -5.13
C ARG A 161 -10.88 17.96 -4.57
N MET A 162 -11.82 17.03 -4.69
CA MET A 162 -13.16 17.17 -4.10
C MET A 162 -13.10 17.23 -2.57
N GLN A 163 -12.28 16.36 -1.94
CA GLN A 163 -12.09 16.38 -0.47
C GLN A 163 -11.49 17.72 -0.02
N ALA A 164 -10.49 18.23 -0.71
CA ALA A 164 -9.87 19.52 -0.40
C ALA A 164 -10.87 20.69 -0.54
N ALA A 165 -11.73 20.67 -1.57
CA ALA A 165 -12.77 21.68 -1.76
C ALA A 165 -13.83 21.61 -0.64
N GLN A 166 -14.24 20.40 -0.24
CA GLN A 166 -15.17 20.21 0.87
C GLN A 166 -14.58 20.66 2.22
N ALA A 167 -13.31 20.38 2.47
CA ALA A 167 -12.61 20.85 3.67
C ALA A 167 -12.51 22.39 3.71
N ALA A 168 -12.26 23.02 2.58
CA ALA A 168 -12.20 24.48 2.47
C ALA A 168 -13.59 25.13 2.68
N SER A 169 -14.67 24.50 2.25
CA SER A 169 -16.04 24.98 2.46
C SER A 169 -16.62 24.69 3.85
N ALA A 170 -15.98 23.77 4.60
CA ALA A 170 -16.39 23.39 5.94
C ALA A 170 -15.74 24.23 7.06
N ILE A 171 -14.90 25.23 6.71
CA ILE A 171 -14.41 26.21 7.69
C ILE A 171 -15.60 27.14 8.00
N PRO A 172 -16.22 27.04 9.20
CA PRO A 172 -17.39 27.86 9.50
C PRO A 172 -16.95 29.32 9.68
N VAL A 173 -17.83 30.21 9.22
CA VAL A 173 -17.83 31.68 9.41
C VAL A 173 -17.94 32.03 10.93
N ALA A 174 -17.19 31.37 11.79
CA ALA A 174 -17.24 31.57 13.25
C ALA A 174 -16.32 32.72 13.73
N GLU A 175 -15.57 33.37 12.85
CA GLU A 175 -14.69 34.52 13.22
C GLU A 175 -15.18 35.89 12.75
N MET A 176 -16.40 36.00 12.22
CA MET A 176 -16.92 37.31 11.80
C MET A 176 -17.92 37.96 12.76
N VAL A 177 -18.10 37.39 13.96
CA VAL A 177 -18.96 38.02 14.99
C VAL A 177 -18.18 38.17 16.27
N SER A 178 -17.17 39.04 16.24
CA SER A 178 -16.60 39.67 17.43
C SER A 178 -15.88 40.96 17.01
N LYS A 179 -16.69 41.99 16.72
CA LYS A 179 -16.29 43.38 16.80
C LYS A 179 -17.46 44.17 17.31
#